data_3afda7c97feaea2bf75e769529caddef
#
_entry.id   3afda7c97feaea2bf75e769529caddef
#
_cell.length_a   1.000
_cell.length_b   1.000
_cell.length_c   1.000
_cell.angle_alpha   90.00
_cell.angle_beta   90.00
_cell.angle_gamma   90.00
#
_symmetry.space_group_name_H-M   'P 1'
#
loop_
_entity.id
_entity.type
_entity.pdbx_description
1 polymer ?
#
loop_
_entity_poly.entity_id
_entity_poly.type
_entity_poly.pdbx_seq_one_letter_code
_entity_poly.pdbx_strand_id
1 'polypeptide(L)'
;MSDRIDGRSTDQLRPVEIKRNYLRHAEGSALITMGGTTVLCSASVDEYVPSFLKGSGKGWVTAEYGMLPRSTNTRVSRDGRRGSISGRTQEIQRLIGRSLRAVFDLGSLGELSLIHI
;
A
#
# COMPACT_ATOMS: atom_id res chain seq x y z
N MET A 1 -10.92 14.88 30.54
CA MET A 1 -10.10 14.36 29.46
C MET A 1 -10.19 15.27 28.25
N SER A 2 -9.07 15.67 27.71
CA SER A 2 -9.07 16.61 26.59
C SER A 2 -9.26 15.87 25.26
N ASP A 3 -10.04 16.45 24.39
CA ASP A 3 -10.19 15.95 23.04
C ASP A 3 -8.93 16.22 22.23
N ARG A 4 -8.78 15.48 21.12
CA ARG A 4 -7.70 15.73 20.16
C ARG A 4 -7.92 17.05 19.43
N ILE A 5 -6.87 17.54 18.77
CA ILE A 5 -6.89 18.83 18.08
C ILE A 5 -8.07 18.94 17.09
N ASP A 6 -8.45 17.84 16.45
CA ASP A 6 -9.55 17.81 15.48
C ASP A 6 -10.93 17.52 16.12
N GLY A 7 -11.02 17.59 17.43
CA GLY A 7 -12.28 17.40 18.15
C GLY A 7 -12.65 15.96 18.46
N ARG A 8 -11.80 14.98 18.09
CA ARG A 8 -12.08 13.58 18.38
C ARG A 8 -11.77 13.26 19.83
N SER A 9 -12.50 12.30 20.40
CA SER A 9 -12.13 11.71 21.68
C SER A 9 -10.88 10.83 21.53
N THR A 10 -10.28 10.43 22.66
CA THR A 10 -9.01 9.69 22.66
C THR A 10 -9.09 8.31 22.01
N ASP A 11 -10.27 7.71 21.99
CA ASP A 11 -10.52 6.38 21.44
C ASP A 11 -11.24 6.41 20.09
N GLN A 12 -11.47 7.59 19.55
CA GLN A 12 -12.20 7.76 18.29
C GLN A 12 -11.25 7.79 17.10
N LEU A 13 -11.54 6.95 16.11
CA LEU A 13 -10.82 6.99 14.83
C LEU A 13 -11.21 8.23 14.03
N ARG A 14 -10.31 8.68 13.16
CA ARG A 14 -10.66 9.67 12.17
C ARG A 14 -11.73 9.09 11.23
N PRO A 15 -12.61 9.92 10.65
CA PRO A 15 -13.58 9.42 9.67
C PRO A 15 -12.88 8.69 8.54
N VAL A 16 -13.37 7.49 8.21
CA VAL A 16 -12.79 6.65 7.15
C VAL A 16 -13.80 6.48 6.02
N GLU A 17 -13.35 6.70 4.80
CA GLU A 17 -14.14 6.44 3.60
C GLU A 17 -13.26 5.68 2.60
N ILE A 18 -13.80 4.60 2.03
CA ILE A 18 -13.10 3.78 1.05
C ILE A 18 -13.94 3.72 -0.21
N LYS A 19 -13.34 4.15 -1.33
CA LYS A 19 -13.96 4.04 -2.66
C LYS A 19 -13.25 2.94 -3.42
N ARG A 20 -13.96 1.85 -3.67
CA ARG A 20 -13.42 0.69 -4.40
C ARG A 20 -13.48 0.92 -5.91
N ASN A 21 -12.65 0.17 -6.63
CA ASN A 21 -12.64 0.17 -8.11
C ASN A 21 -12.43 1.57 -8.66
N TYR A 22 -11.46 2.30 -8.08
CA TYR A 22 -11.21 3.69 -8.43
C TYR A 22 -10.43 3.82 -9.75
N LEU A 23 -9.55 2.89 -10.06
CA LEU A 23 -8.74 2.91 -11.28
C LEU A 23 -9.29 1.91 -12.30
N ARG A 24 -9.19 2.27 -13.58
CA ARG A 24 -9.76 1.48 -14.67
C ARG A 24 -8.95 0.22 -14.99
N HIS A 25 -7.63 0.33 -15.00
CA HIS A 25 -6.77 -0.72 -15.57
C HIS A 25 -6.17 -1.68 -14.54
N ALA A 26 -6.06 -1.29 -13.28
CA ALA A 26 -5.57 -2.18 -12.25
C ALA A 26 -6.61 -3.24 -11.92
N GLU A 27 -6.19 -4.47 -11.63
CA GLU A 27 -7.09 -5.55 -11.24
C GLU A 27 -7.83 -5.23 -9.95
N GLY A 28 -7.17 -4.47 -9.04
CA GLY A 28 -7.82 -3.94 -7.85
C GLY A 28 -7.38 -2.53 -7.58
N SER A 29 -8.28 -1.72 -7.06
CA SER A 29 -7.92 -0.36 -6.66
C SER A 29 -8.89 0.15 -5.61
N ALA A 30 -8.41 1.08 -4.79
CA ALA A 30 -9.22 1.76 -3.79
C ALA A 30 -8.63 3.12 -3.49
N LEU A 31 -9.50 4.06 -3.20
CA LEU A 31 -9.10 5.35 -2.64
C LEU A 31 -9.58 5.39 -1.20
N ILE A 32 -8.65 5.45 -0.26
CA ILE A 32 -9.00 5.56 1.15
C ILE A 32 -8.73 6.96 1.66
N THR A 33 -9.70 7.50 2.37
CA THR A 33 -9.58 8.79 3.05
C THR A 33 -9.78 8.54 4.54
N MET A 34 -8.82 8.99 5.34
CA MET A 34 -8.90 8.91 6.79
C MET A 34 -8.55 10.28 7.35
N GLY A 35 -9.57 11.05 7.73
CA GLY A 35 -9.41 12.46 8.09
C GLY A 35 -8.81 13.24 6.93
N GLY A 36 -7.72 13.94 7.16
CA GLY A 36 -7.02 14.70 6.12
C GLY A 36 -6.05 13.89 5.28
N THR A 37 -5.95 12.58 5.50
CA THR A 37 -5.03 11.71 4.77
C THR A 37 -5.77 10.97 3.68
N THR A 38 -5.25 11.04 2.45
CA THR A 38 -5.82 10.32 1.30
C THR A 38 -4.73 9.44 0.69
N VAL A 39 -5.05 8.18 0.45
CA VAL A 39 -4.13 7.22 -0.15
C VAL A 39 -4.82 6.53 -1.32
N LEU A 40 -4.17 6.54 -2.47
CA LEU A 40 -4.61 5.79 -3.64
C LEU A 40 -3.86 4.47 -3.64
N CYS A 41 -4.62 3.38 -3.64
CA CYS A 41 -4.09 2.03 -3.64
C CYS A 41 -4.45 1.34 -4.95
N SER A 42 -3.51 0.60 -5.50
CA SER A 42 -3.79 -0.25 -6.65
C SER A 42 -3.04 -1.56 -6.51
N ALA A 43 -3.60 -2.60 -7.10
CA ALA A 43 -3.00 -3.92 -7.10
C ALA A 43 -3.04 -4.49 -8.50
N SER A 44 -1.92 -5.06 -8.91
CA SER A 44 -1.78 -5.73 -10.20
C SER A 44 -1.37 -7.17 -9.97
N VAL A 45 -1.85 -8.05 -10.84
CA VAL A 45 -1.52 -9.48 -10.80
C VAL A 45 -0.49 -9.77 -11.89
N ASP A 46 0.59 -10.42 -11.49
CA ASP A 46 1.63 -10.87 -12.41
C ASP A 46 1.66 -12.40 -12.39
N GLU A 47 1.81 -13.02 -13.54
CA GLU A 47 1.82 -14.48 -13.65
C GLU A 47 3.15 -15.12 -13.21
N TYR A 48 4.09 -14.31 -12.77
CA TYR A 48 5.41 -14.76 -12.37
C TYR A 48 5.58 -14.62 -10.87
N VAL A 49 6.28 -15.57 -10.27
CA VAL A 49 6.70 -15.50 -8.87
C VAL A 49 8.21 -15.31 -8.80
N PRO A 50 8.72 -14.77 -7.66
CA PRO A 50 10.16 -14.74 -7.46
C PRO A 50 10.79 -16.13 -7.59
N SER A 51 12.05 -16.17 -8.00
CA SER A 51 12.74 -17.44 -8.28
C SER A 51 12.74 -18.41 -7.09
N PHE A 52 12.76 -17.89 -5.86
CA PHE A 52 12.75 -18.73 -4.66
C PHE A 52 11.41 -19.45 -4.44
N LEU A 53 10.35 -19.05 -5.14
CA LEU A 53 9.02 -19.68 -5.04
C LEU A 53 8.66 -20.51 -6.27
N LYS A 54 9.51 -20.54 -7.30
CA LYS A 54 9.24 -21.35 -8.49
C LYS A 54 9.13 -22.81 -8.12
N GLY A 55 8.05 -23.45 -8.58
CA GLY A 55 7.80 -24.87 -8.29
C GLY A 55 7.19 -25.13 -6.91
N SER A 56 6.99 -24.11 -6.08
CA SER A 56 6.43 -24.27 -4.74
C SER A 56 4.91 -24.38 -4.72
N GLY A 57 4.23 -23.93 -5.78
CA GLY A 57 2.79 -23.82 -5.84
C GLY A 57 2.24 -22.66 -5.04
N LYS A 58 3.10 -21.79 -4.53
CA LYS A 58 2.70 -20.64 -3.71
C LYS A 58 2.86 -19.34 -4.47
N GLY A 59 1.95 -18.42 -4.20
CA GLY A 59 2.03 -17.07 -4.72
C GLY A 59 2.84 -16.14 -3.83
N TRP A 60 2.89 -14.89 -4.21
CA TRP A 60 3.63 -13.87 -3.48
C TRP A 60 2.90 -12.53 -3.53
N VAL A 61 3.12 -11.73 -2.51
CA VAL A 61 2.60 -10.36 -2.46
C VAL A 61 3.76 -9.44 -2.15
N THR A 62 3.93 -8.43 -2.98
CA THR A 62 4.90 -7.36 -2.75
C THR A 62 4.19 -6.02 -2.78
N ALA A 63 4.85 -4.99 -2.28
CA ALA A 63 4.25 -3.67 -2.21
C ALA A 63 5.27 -2.60 -2.52
N GLU A 64 4.79 -1.53 -3.11
CA GLU A 64 5.53 -0.31 -3.30
C GLU A 64 4.78 0.83 -2.63
N TYR A 65 5.48 1.89 -2.29
CA TYR A 65 4.90 3.04 -1.62
C TYR A 65 5.60 4.30 -2.09
N GLY A 66 4.86 5.37 -2.18
CA GLY A 66 5.42 6.67 -2.49
C GLY A 66 4.47 7.79 -2.09
N MET A 67 5.02 8.97 -1.94
CA MET A 67 4.27 10.18 -1.70
C MET A 67 4.38 11.08 -2.93
N LEU A 68 3.26 11.68 -3.30
CA LEU A 68 3.29 12.74 -4.32
C LEU A 68 4.05 13.95 -3.77
N PRO A 69 4.82 14.66 -4.61
CA PRO A 69 5.66 15.77 -4.13
C PRO A 69 4.90 16.86 -3.36
N ARG A 70 3.61 17.05 -3.64
CA ARG A 70 2.78 18.06 -2.96
C ARG A 70 1.71 17.47 -2.05
N SER A 71 1.93 16.24 -1.58
CA SER A 71 1.06 15.66 -0.54
C SER A 71 1.33 16.26 0.85
N THR A 72 2.39 17.04 1.00
CA THR A 72 2.76 17.73 2.23
C THR A 72 2.76 19.24 2.04
N ASN A 73 2.89 20.01 3.12
CA ASN A 73 2.91 21.46 3.09
C ASN A 73 4.03 22.02 2.20
N THR A 74 5.17 21.34 2.17
CA THR A 74 6.30 21.70 1.31
C THR A 74 6.48 20.61 0.27
N ARG A 75 6.98 21.00 -0.92
CA ARG A 75 7.25 20.02 -1.96
C ARG A 75 8.41 19.12 -1.55
N VAL A 76 8.22 17.80 -1.65
CA VAL A 76 9.26 16.82 -1.43
C VAL A 76 9.66 16.18 -2.77
N SER A 77 10.91 15.69 -2.85
CA SER A 77 11.37 14.97 -4.03
C SER A 77 10.68 13.61 -4.14
N ARG A 78 10.34 13.23 -5.37
CA ARG A 78 9.77 11.93 -5.65
C ARG A 78 10.84 10.86 -5.47
N ASP A 79 10.51 9.80 -4.70
CA ASP A 79 11.43 8.67 -4.51
C ASP A 79 11.73 7.99 -5.84
N GLY A 80 12.96 7.52 -5.98
CA GLY A 80 13.43 6.87 -7.20
C GLY A 80 13.85 7.82 -8.30
N ARG A 81 13.57 9.11 -8.17
CA ARG A 81 13.93 10.10 -9.20
C ARG A 81 15.42 10.22 -9.42
N ARG A 82 16.21 9.97 -8.36
CA ARG A 82 17.68 10.00 -8.40
C ARG A 82 18.29 8.60 -8.40
N GLY A 83 17.50 7.58 -8.75
CA GLY A 83 17.94 6.19 -8.77
C GLY A 83 17.98 5.51 -7.42
N SER A 84 17.55 6.16 -6.33
CA SER A 84 17.50 5.57 -5.00
C SER A 84 16.17 5.85 -4.32
N ILE A 85 15.75 4.90 -3.48
CA ILE A 85 14.53 5.01 -2.68
C ILE A 85 14.96 5.26 -1.23
N SER A 86 14.29 6.20 -0.54
CA SER A 86 14.63 6.51 0.85
C SER A 86 14.44 5.30 1.76
N GLY A 87 15.19 5.26 2.87
CA GLY A 87 15.04 4.20 3.86
C GLY A 87 13.66 4.15 4.48
N ARG A 88 13.03 5.30 4.69
CA ARG A 88 11.66 5.38 5.20
C ARG A 88 10.67 4.74 4.23
N THR A 89 10.77 5.04 2.95
CA THR A 89 9.92 4.45 1.92
C THR A 89 10.11 2.94 1.85
N GLN A 90 11.36 2.46 1.88
CA GLN A 90 11.65 1.03 1.89
C GLN A 90 11.01 0.32 3.09
N GLU A 91 11.10 0.92 4.28
CA GLU A 91 10.49 0.33 5.48
C GLU A 91 8.97 0.26 5.39
N ILE A 92 8.35 1.31 4.86
CA ILE A 92 6.90 1.31 4.67
C ILE A 92 6.48 0.24 3.66
N GLN A 93 7.22 0.10 2.56
CA GLN A 93 6.96 -0.95 1.56
C GLN A 93 7.05 -2.34 2.18
N ARG A 94 8.06 -2.59 3.01
CA ARG A 94 8.22 -3.86 3.70
C ARG A 94 7.06 -4.12 4.65
N LEU A 95 6.64 -3.13 5.40
CA LEU A 95 5.53 -3.26 6.34
C LEU A 95 4.23 -3.59 5.62
N ILE A 96 3.93 -2.90 4.52
CA ILE A 96 2.74 -3.17 3.72
C ILE A 96 2.78 -4.60 3.18
N GLY A 97 3.88 -5.00 2.57
CA GLY A 97 4.03 -6.35 2.01
C GLY A 97 3.86 -7.43 3.07
N ARG A 98 4.49 -7.27 4.22
CA ARG A 98 4.39 -8.23 5.33
C ARG A 98 2.96 -8.31 5.87
N SER A 99 2.30 -7.17 6.02
CA SER A 99 0.92 -7.13 6.51
C SER A 99 -0.03 -7.85 5.56
N LEU A 100 0.12 -7.63 4.26
CA LEU A 100 -0.71 -8.28 3.26
C LEU A 100 -0.43 -9.79 3.21
N ARG A 101 0.84 -10.20 3.22
CA ARG A 101 1.18 -11.62 3.21
C ARG A 101 0.62 -12.37 4.42
N ALA A 102 0.50 -11.70 5.54
CA ALA A 102 -0.04 -12.31 6.76
C ALA A 102 -1.52 -12.67 6.64
N VAL A 103 -2.28 -11.99 5.76
CA VAL A 103 -3.72 -12.23 5.61
C VAL A 103 -4.07 -12.99 4.33
N PHE A 104 -3.11 -13.18 3.42
CA PHE A 104 -3.33 -13.94 2.18
C PHE A 104 -3.00 -15.42 2.40
N ASP A 105 -3.82 -16.27 1.80
CA ASP A 105 -3.47 -17.67 1.65
C ASP A 105 -2.62 -17.80 0.38
N LEU A 106 -1.31 -17.78 0.52
CA LEU A 106 -0.39 -17.83 -0.61
C LEU A 106 -0.47 -19.13 -1.39
N GLY A 107 -0.86 -20.23 -0.73
CA GLY A 107 -1.10 -21.49 -1.40
C GLY A 107 -2.30 -21.45 -2.34
N SER A 108 -3.40 -20.83 -1.89
CA SER A 108 -4.60 -20.64 -2.70
C SER A 108 -4.38 -19.68 -3.85
N LEU A 109 -3.46 -18.73 -3.70
CA LEU A 109 -3.12 -17.78 -4.76
C LEU A 109 -2.47 -18.49 -5.96
N GLY A 110 -1.77 -19.60 -5.74
CA GLY A 110 -0.99 -20.29 -6.77
C GLY A 110 0.26 -19.48 -7.11
N GLU A 111 0.96 -19.84 -8.19
CA GLU A 111 2.19 -19.14 -8.58
C GLU A 111 1.92 -17.83 -9.30
N LEU A 112 1.24 -16.91 -8.63
CA LEU A 112 0.95 -15.55 -9.08
C LEU A 112 1.57 -14.55 -8.12
N SER A 113 1.95 -13.41 -8.63
CA SER A 113 2.40 -12.30 -7.79
C SER A 113 1.38 -11.19 -7.78
N LEU A 114 1.08 -10.66 -6.60
CA LEU A 114 0.32 -9.44 -6.44
C LEU A 114 1.29 -8.31 -6.14
N ILE A 115 1.16 -7.23 -6.88
CA ILE A 115 1.93 -6.02 -6.67
C ILE A 115 0.98 -4.95 -6.21
N HIS A 116 1.16 -4.49 -4.98
CA HIS A 116 0.34 -3.45 -4.39
C HIS A 116 1.12 -2.13 -4.42
N ILE A 117 0.56 -1.17 -5.11
CA ILE A 117 1.18 0.15 -5.26
C ILE A 117 0.29 1.22 -4.66
#